data_b64e291e446f72ef868a47d66d1535ea
#
_entry.id   b64e291e446f72ef868a47d66d1535ea
#
_cell.length_a   1.000
_cell.length_b   1.000
_cell.length_c   1.000
_cell.angle_alpha   90.00
_cell.angle_beta   90.00
_cell.angle_gamma   90.00
#
_symmetry.space_group_name_H-M   'P 1'
#
loop_
_entity.id
_entity.type
_entity.pdbx_description
1 polymer ?
#
loop_
_entity_poly.entity_id
_entity_poly.type
_entity_poly.pdbx_seq_one_letter_code
_entity_poly.pdbx_strand_id
1 'polypeptide(L)'
;MVKKQLIMEKAFELFAKNGIEATSVQQITEVCGISKGAFYLSYKSKDELLFALIDYFLSDMAANIEQSVSESNPDHSLLYHFYYNIFNSYQSHSNFAKVLIREQFTSCSMELFEQLAKYDQFMNSIIFSIVDRQFPNVDDSMRPDLVYTIKSFSKLYAELFFISNYPFELDILCNSLVEKVTILANQATIPLISAEYLTYTSSKSIIPTKGEL
;
A
#
# COMPACT_ATOMS: atom_id res chain seq x y z
N MET A 1 13.51 21.39 -8.10
CA MET A 1 12.47 20.81 -7.24
C MET A 1 11.06 21.04 -7.80
N VAL A 2 10.61 22.28 -8.02
CA VAL A 2 9.22 22.60 -8.49
C VAL A 2 8.79 21.84 -9.76
N LYS A 3 9.70 21.62 -10.73
CA LYS A 3 9.34 20.91 -11.98
C LYS A 3 9.10 19.41 -11.80
N LYS A 4 9.86 18.71 -10.96
CA LYS A 4 9.66 17.28 -10.70
C LYS A 4 8.31 17.04 -10.05
N GLN A 5 7.96 17.82 -9.06
CA GLN A 5 6.70 17.72 -8.35
C GLN A 5 5.49 17.99 -9.28
N LEU A 6 5.55 19.04 -10.11
CA LEU A 6 4.51 19.32 -11.11
C LEU A 6 4.31 18.14 -12.08
N ILE A 7 5.42 17.55 -12.56
CA ILE A 7 5.33 16.37 -13.46
C ILE A 7 4.67 15.20 -12.74
N MET A 8 5.03 14.94 -11.47
CA MET A 8 4.42 13.90 -10.67
C MET A 8 2.90 14.11 -10.50
N GLU A 9 2.48 15.30 -10.07
CA GLU A 9 1.06 15.64 -9.86
C GLU A 9 0.24 15.47 -11.15
N LYS A 10 0.73 15.97 -12.27
CA LYS A 10 0.02 15.88 -13.56
C LYS A 10 0.03 14.48 -14.16
N ALA A 11 1.12 13.75 -14.04
CA ALA A 11 1.17 12.34 -14.44
C ALA A 11 0.18 11.51 -13.62
N PHE A 12 0.09 11.79 -12.35
CA PHE A 12 -0.83 11.17 -11.42
C PHE A 12 -2.29 11.32 -11.84
N GLU A 13 -2.72 12.56 -12.15
CA GLU A 13 -4.06 12.85 -12.66
C GLU A 13 -4.36 12.08 -13.96
N LEU A 14 -3.38 12.03 -14.87
CA LEU A 14 -3.51 11.33 -16.17
C LEU A 14 -3.56 9.82 -16.01
N PHE A 15 -2.70 9.23 -15.18
CA PHE A 15 -2.70 7.79 -14.91
C PHE A 15 -4.02 7.34 -14.26
N ALA A 16 -4.54 8.11 -13.32
CA ALA A 16 -5.82 7.82 -12.69
C ALA A 16 -6.99 7.88 -13.67
N LYS A 17 -6.96 8.81 -14.63
CA LYS A 17 -8.02 9.02 -15.61
C LYS A 17 -7.97 8.02 -16.76
N ASN A 18 -6.80 7.81 -17.32
CA ASN A 18 -6.61 7.10 -18.58
C ASN A 18 -6.01 5.69 -18.41
N GLY A 19 -5.40 5.39 -17.26
CA GLY A 19 -4.51 4.25 -17.04
C GLY A 19 -3.05 4.57 -17.40
N ILE A 20 -2.13 3.74 -16.89
CA ILE A 20 -0.68 3.93 -17.09
C ILE A 20 -0.32 3.71 -18.57
N GLU A 21 -0.76 2.59 -19.15
CA GLU A 21 -0.42 2.23 -20.54
C GLU A 21 -0.93 3.23 -21.57
N ALA A 22 -2.15 3.74 -21.39
CA ALA A 22 -2.76 4.69 -22.30
C ALA A 22 -2.25 6.12 -22.15
N THR A 23 -1.41 6.40 -21.14
CA THR A 23 -0.83 7.72 -20.90
C THR A 23 0.59 7.80 -21.47
N SER A 24 0.79 8.71 -22.41
CA SER A 24 2.10 8.97 -23.04
C SER A 24 2.86 10.10 -22.38
N VAL A 25 4.20 10.09 -22.48
CA VAL A 25 5.07 11.21 -22.04
C VAL A 25 4.66 12.52 -22.73
N GLN A 26 4.17 12.45 -23.97
CA GLN A 26 3.71 13.63 -24.69
C GLN A 26 2.51 14.28 -24.00
N GLN A 27 1.50 13.51 -23.63
CA GLN A 27 0.33 14.01 -22.89
C GLN A 27 0.73 14.61 -21.53
N ILE A 28 1.67 13.98 -20.82
CA ILE A 28 2.18 14.52 -19.55
C ILE A 28 2.85 15.87 -19.76
N THR A 29 3.72 15.99 -20.79
CA THR A 29 4.45 17.24 -21.06
C THR A 29 3.52 18.36 -21.55
N GLU A 30 2.48 18.03 -22.33
CA GLU A 30 1.46 18.97 -22.77
C GLU A 30 0.69 19.57 -21.60
N VAL A 31 0.21 18.72 -20.67
CA VAL A 31 -0.53 19.18 -19.48
C VAL A 31 0.37 19.97 -18.52
N CYS A 32 1.66 19.62 -18.44
CA CYS A 32 2.63 20.35 -17.62
C CYS A 32 3.10 21.68 -18.27
N GLY A 33 2.80 21.91 -19.57
CA GLY A 33 3.33 23.06 -20.30
C GLY A 33 4.84 23.05 -20.47
N ILE A 34 5.48 21.85 -20.58
CA ILE A 34 6.93 21.69 -20.72
C ILE A 34 7.31 20.96 -21.99
N SER A 35 8.55 21.12 -22.44
CA SER A 35 9.09 20.33 -23.54
C SER A 35 9.41 18.89 -23.13
N LYS A 36 9.42 17.95 -24.09
CA LYS A 36 9.90 16.58 -23.87
C LYS A 36 11.33 16.54 -23.30
N GLY A 37 12.20 17.45 -23.78
CA GLY A 37 13.56 17.57 -23.24
C GLY A 37 13.58 17.92 -21.74
N ALA A 38 12.68 18.82 -21.28
CA ALA A 38 12.55 19.15 -19.87
C ALA A 38 12.02 17.98 -19.03
N PHE A 39 11.17 17.14 -19.58
CA PHE A 39 10.73 15.89 -18.95
C PHE A 39 11.93 14.94 -18.76
N TYR A 40 12.68 14.66 -19.82
CA TYR A 40 13.80 13.72 -19.79
C TYR A 40 14.99 14.18 -18.93
N LEU A 41 15.07 15.48 -18.63
CA LEU A 41 15.98 15.98 -17.58
C LEU A 41 15.52 15.63 -16.15
N SER A 42 14.24 15.34 -15.97
CA SER A 42 13.66 15.02 -14.66
C SER A 42 13.52 13.52 -14.43
N TYR A 43 13.07 12.80 -15.46
CA TYR A 43 12.82 11.35 -15.46
C TYR A 43 13.26 10.76 -16.80
N LYS A 44 14.08 9.70 -16.77
CA LYS A 44 14.61 9.05 -17.99
C LYS A 44 13.55 8.31 -18.80
N SER A 45 12.45 7.91 -18.14
CA SER A 45 11.35 7.17 -18.74
C SER A 45 10.03 7.41 -18.01
N LYS A 46 8.93 6.95 -18.60
CA LYS A 46 7.61 6.88 -17.94
C LYS A 46 7.65 5.93 -16.74
N ASP A 47 8.41 4.85 -16.83
CA ASP A 47 8.55 3.86 -15.76
C ASP A 47 9.33 4.44 -14.56
N GLU A 48 10.39 5.24 -14.80
CA GLU A 48 11.08 5.94 -13.72
C GLU A 48 10.17 6.95 -13.01
N LEU A 49 9.31 7.65 -13.76
CA LEU A 49 8.30 8.53 -13.17
C LEU A 49 7.27 7.74 -12.36
N LEU A 50 6.77 6.63 -12.90
CA LEU A 50 5.84 5.75 -12.18
C LEU A 50 6.46 5.21 -10.90
N PHE A 51 7.71 4.75 -10.98
CA PHE A 51 8.46 4.30 -9.81
C PHE A 51 8.55 5.40 -8.74
N ALA A 52 8.92 6.62 -9.13
CA ALA A 52 9.03 7.75 -8.21
C ALA A 52 7.67 8.13 -7.57
N LEU A 53 6.57 7.97 -8.30
CA LEU A 53 5.21 8.19 -7.79
C LEU A 53 4.82 7.15 -6.74
N ILE A 54 5.08 5.88 -7.03
CA ILE A 54 4.80 4.77 -6.11
C ILE A 54 5.63 4.91 -4.85
N ASP A 55 6.93 5.19 -5.01
CA ASP A 55 7.85 5.39 -3.91
C ASP A 55 7.43 6.55 -3.00
N TYR A 56 7.07 7.68 -3.59
CA TYR A 56 6.58 8.84 -2.84
C TYR A 56 5.33 8.51 -2.01
N PHE A 57 4.33 7.87 -2.62
CA PHE A 57 3.09 7.53 -1.95
C PHE A 57 3.29 6.51 -0.82
N LEU A 58 4.02 5.43 -1.11
CA LEU A 58 4.24 4.37 -0.13
C LEU A 58 5.14 4.84 1.03
N SER A 59 6.15 5.69 0.74
CA SER A 59 7.00 6.27 1.78
C SER A 59 6.21 7.19 2.72
N ASP A 60 5.37 8.07 2.16
CA ASP A 60 4.54 8.98 2.95
C ASP A 60 3.54 8.20 3.81
N MET A 61 2.85 7.21 3.23
CA MET A 61 1.93 6.35 3.97
C MET A 61 2.65 5.59 5.09
N ALA A 62 3.80 5.00 4.80
CA ALA A 62 4.58 4.24 5.76
C ALA A 62 5.05 5.11 6.94
N ALA A 63 5.56 6.32 6.66
CA ALA A 63 6.00 7.27 7.68
C ALA A 63 4.84 7.71 8.61
N ASN A 64 3.67 8.00 8.03
CA ASN A 64 2.48 8.39 8.80
C ASN A 64 1.99 7.26 9.71
N ILE A 65 2.02 6.01 9.23
CA ILE A 65 1.64 4.83 10.02
C ILE A 65 2.65 4.61 11.14
N GLU A 66 3.95 4.61 10.85
CA GLU A 66 5.01 4.39 11.83
C GLU A 66 4.95 5.44 12.95
N GLN A 67 4.84 6.71 12.60
CA GLN A 67 4.68 7.79 13.57
C GLN A 67 3.46 7.57 14.45
N SER A 68 2.31 7.32 13.86
CA SER A 68 1.06 7.13 14.58
C SER A 68 1.10 5.93 15.53
N VAL A 69 1.70 4.82 15.11
CA VAL A 69 1.86 3.62 15.96
C VAL A 69 2.89 3.83 17.06
N SER A 70 3.97 4.59 16.81
CA SER A 70 5.02 4.85 17.80
C SER A 70 4.56 5.83 18.88
N GLU A 71 3.82 6.88 18.50
CA GLU A 71 3.36 7.94 19.41
C GLU A 71 2.08 7.58 20.18
N SER A 72 1.38 6.52 19.79
CA SER A 72 0.12 6.13 20.41
C SER A 72 0.31 5.63 21.85
N ASN A 73 -0.50 6.17 22.77
CA ASN A 73 -0.58 5.69 24.13
C ASN A 73 -1.06 4.22 24.12
N PRO A 74 -0.55 3.32 24.99
CA PRO A 74 -1.03 1.95 25.14
C PRO A 74 -2.55 1.81 25.38
N ASP A 75 -3.19 2.86 25.90
CA ASP A 75 -4.63 2.89 26.15
C ASP A 75 -5.48 3.07 24.87
N HIS A 76 -4.85 3.39 23.73
CA HIS A 76 -5.53 3.55 22.45
C HIS A 76 -5.21 2.39 21.51
N SER A 77 -6.20 1.93 20.77
CA SER A 77 -6.04 0.85 19.82
C SER A 77 -5.02 1.20 18.73
N LEU A 78 -3.82 0.61 18.79
CA LEU A 78 -2.79 0.74 17.76
C LEU A 78 -3.30 0.30 16.39
N LEU A 79 -4.10 -0.76 16.39
CA LEU A 79 -4.71 -1.31 15.19
C LEU A 79 -5.74 -0.35 14.57
N TYR A 80 -6.45 0.44 15.39
CA TYR A 80 -7.33 1.50 14.88
C TYR A 80 -6.52 2.56 14.12
N HIS A 81 -5.45 3.07 14.72
CA HIS A 81 -4.60 4.08 14.09
C HIS A 81 -3.93 3.56 12.81
N PHE A 82 -3.52 2.29 12.81
CA PHE A 82 -2.99 1.64 11.62
C PHE A 82 -4.01 1.64 10.47
N TYR A 83 -5.22 1.14 10.69
CA TYR A 83 -6.26 1.12 9.68
C TYR A 83 -6.69 2.52 9.25
N TYR A 84 -6.85 3.43 10.20
CA TYR A 84 -7.23 4.81 9.91
C TYR A 84 -6.23 5.49 8.98
N ASN A 85 -4.93 5.38 9.25
CA ASN A 85 -3.91 6.00 8.40
C ASN A 85 -3.88 5.39 7.00
N ILE A 86 -4.03 4.07 6.88
CA ILE A 86 -4.10 3.41 5.56
C ILE A 86 -5.30 3.93 4.78
N PHE A 87 -6.50 3.87 5.33
CA PHE A 87 -7.71 4.22 4.59
C PHE A 87 -7.84 5.73 4.36
N ASN A 88 -7.37 6.56 5.29
CA ASN A 88 -7.27 8.00 5.10
C ASN A 88 -6.27 8.36 3.97
N SER A 89 -5.16 7.66 3.87
CA SER A 89 -4.21 7.82 2.75
C SER A 89 -4.85 7.45 1.41
N TYR A 90 -5.61 6.35 1.35
CA TYR A 90 -6.37 6.00 0.15
C TYR A 90 -7.45 7.03 -0.19
N GLN A 91 -8.15 7.58 0.79
CA GLN A 91 -9.16 8.60 0.57
C GLN A 91 -8.54 9.92 0.08
N SER A 92 -7.47 10.36 0.71
CA SER A 92 -6.76 11.60 0.37
C SER A 92 -6.08 11.53 -0.99
N HIS A 93 -5.61 10.34 -1.39
CA HIS A 93 -4.93 10.07 -2.66
C HIS A 93 -5.73 9.12 -3.56
N SER A 94 -7.05 9.27 -3.58
CA SER A 94 -7.98 8.34 -4.24
C SER A 94 -7.64 8.04 -5.71
N ASN A 95 -7.13 9.01 -6.44
CA ASN A 95 -6.74 8.84 -7.84
C ASN A 95 -5.56 7.86 -7.99
N PHE A 96 -4.56 7.94 -7.12
CA PHE A 96 -3.39 7.07 -7.16
C PHE A 96 -3.71 5.67 -6.63
N ALA A 97 -4.43 5.60 -5.56
CA ALA A 97 -4.88 4.35 -5.02
C ALA A 97 -5.68 3.53 -6.07
N LYS A 98 -6.50 4.21 -6.90
CA LYS A 98 -7.16 3.58 -8.06
C LYS A 98 -6.17 2.99 -9.06
N VAL A 99 -5.07 3.69 -9.33
CA VAL A 99 -4.02 3.19 -10.23
C VAL A 99 -3.35 1.95 -9.62
N LEU A 100 -2.93 2.02 -8.36
CA LEU A 100 -2.28 0.90 -7.67
C LEU A 100 -3.13 -0.37 -7.62
N ILE A 101 -4.45 -0.23 -7.40
CA ILE A 101 -5.35 -1.37 -7.28
C ILE A 101 -5.80 -1.90 -8.64
N ARG A 102 -6.01 -1.03 -9.63
CA ARG A 102 -6.44 -1.43 -10.99
C ARG A 102 -5.34 -2.06 -11.80
N GLU A 103 -4.15 -1.51 -11.72
CA GLU A 103 -3.01 -2.03 -12.44
C GLU A 103 -2.51 -3.26 -11.69
N GLN A 104 -2.94 -4.44 -12.16
CA GLN A 104 -2.22 -5.66 -11.81
C GLN A 104 -0.84 -5.50 -12.43
N PHE A 105 0.18 -5.20 -11.61
CA PHE A 105 1.56 -4.97 -12.07
C PHE A 105 2.20 -6.25 -12.64
N THR A 106 1.52 -6.87 -13.58
CA THR A 106 1.96 -8.10 -14.27
C THR A 106 3.17 -7.89 -15.18
N SER A 107 3.50 -6.63 -15.46
CA SER A 107 4.63 -6.24 -16.34
C SER A 107 5.60 -5.27 -15.62
N CYS A 108 5.70 -5.34 -14.29
CA CYS A 108 6.60 -4.49 -13.53
C CYS A 108 8.08 -4.77 -13.86
N SER A 109 8.89 -3.70 -13.87
CA SER A 109 10.33 -3.86 -13.81
C SER A 109 10.74 -4.55 -12.52
N MET A 110 11.86 -5.29 -12.55
CA MET A 110 12.41 -5.95 -11.35
C MET A 110 12.64 -4.95 -10.21
N GLU A 111 13.07 -3.74 -10.53
CA GLU A 111 13.31 -2.66 -9.58
C GLU A 111 12.03 -2.24 -8.84
N LEU A 112 10.90 -2.10 -9.55
CA LEU A 112 9.62 -1.78 -8.94
C LEU A 112 9.15 -2.93 -8.04
N PHE A 113 9.34 -4.16 -8.49
CA PHE A 113 9.00 -5.34 -7.71
C PHE A 113 9.80 -5.39 -6.38
N GLU A 114 11.12 -5.19 -6.44
CA GLU A 114 11.97 -5.15 -5.25
C GLU A 114 11.57 -4.04 -4.28
N GLN A 115 11.16 -2.89 -4.80
CA GLN A 115 10.68 -1.77 -4.00
C GLN A 115 9.37 -2.11 -3.29
N LEU A 116 8.40 -2.69 -4.01
CA LEU A 116 7.13 -3.13 -3.42
C LEU A 116 7.36 -4.20 -2.34
N ALA A 117 8.29 -5.13 -2.55
CA ALA A 117 8.66 -6.14 -1.56
C ALA A 117 9.25 -5.52 -0.28
N LYS A 118 10.08 -4.48 -0.40
CA LYS A 118 10.61 -3.76 0.78
C LYS A 118 9.50 -3.09 1.59
N TYR A 119 8.54 -2.45 0.92
CA TYR A 119 7.37 -1.88 1.59
C TYR A 119 6.50 -2.93 2.26
N ASP A 120 6.30 -4.08 1.62
CA ASP A 120 5.56 -5.20 2.20
C ASP A 120 6.25 -5.73 3.47
N GLN A 121 7.58 -5.89 3.46
CA GLN A 121 8.36 -6.29 4.64
C GLN A 121 8.26 -5.23 5.76
N PHE A 122 8.37 -3.95 5.40
CA PHE A 122 8.24 -2.87 6.37
C PHE A 122 6.84 -2.85 7.01
N MET A 123 5.78 -2.99 6.21
CA MET A 123 4.41 -3.09 6.72
C MET A 123 4.22 -4.31 7.63
N ASN A 124 4.79 -5.46 7.28
CA ASN A 124 4.77 -6.64 8.14
C ASN A 124 5.42 -6.34 9.50
N SER A 125 6.56 -5.63 9.53
CA SER A 125 7.25 -5.28 10.79
C SER A 125 6.41 -4.37 11.69
N ILE A 126 5.71 -3.39 11.12
CA ILE A 126 4.77 -2.53 11.85
C ILE A 126 3.62 -3.36 12.43
N ILE A 127 3.01 -4.22 11.62
CA ILE A 127 1.88 -5.03 12.07
C ILE A 127 2.31 -6.02 13.16
N PHE A 128 3.50 -6.63 13.05
CA PHE A 128 4.06 -7.45 14.13
C PHE A 128 4.20 -6.66 15.43
N SER A 129 4.73 -5.43 15.38
CA SER A 129 4.81 -4.56 16.55
C SER A 129 3.45 -4.26 17.17
N ILE A 130 2.41 -4.07 16.33
CA ILE A 130 1.03 -3.88 16.80
C ILE A 130 0.52 -5.14 17.49
N VAL A 131 0.71 -6.31 16.87
CA VAL A 131 0.26 -7.60 17.41
C VAL A 131 0.93 -7.87 18.76
N ASP A 132 2.25 -7.65 18.89
CA ASP A 132 3.00 -7.87 20.12
C ASP A 132 2.54 -6.94 21.26
N ARG A 133 2.22 -5.69 20.94
CA ARG A 133 1.83 -4.68 21.94
C ARG A 133 0.36 -4.76 22.32
N GLN A 134 -0.54 -4.98 21.35
CA GLN A 134 -1.99 -4.96 21.59
C GLN A 134 -2.56 -6.33 21.95
N PHE A 135 -1.92 -7.42 21.51
CA PHE A 135 -2.36 -8.80 21.72
C PHE A 135 -1.25 -9.67 22.34
N PRO A 136 -0.69 -9.30 23.51
CA PRO A 136 0.48 -9.98 24.09
C PRO A 136 0.24 -11.44 24.42
N ASN A 137 -1.01 -11.85 24.62
CA ASN A 137 -1.40 -13.22 24.98
C ASN A 137 -1.65 -14.14 23.80
N VAL A 138 -1.53 -13.64 22.55
CA VAL A 138 -1.65 -14.46 21.33
C VAL A 138 -0.47 -15.40 21.27
N ASP A 139 -0.75 -16.69 21.04
CA ASP A 139 0.26 -17.72 20.85
C ASP A 139 1.24 -17.35 19.71
N ASP A 140 2.52 -17.64 19.91
CA ASP A 140 3.57 -17.29 18.94
C ASP A 140 3.33 -17.90 17.55
N SER A 141 2.70 -19.07 17.48
CA SER A 141 2.34 -19.71 16.22
C SER A 141 1.21 -18.98 15.47
N MET A 142 0.33 -18.26 16.21
CA MET A 142 -0.79 -17.51 15.65
C MET A 142 -0.41 -16.09 15.20
N ARG A 143 0.70 -15.53 15.68
CA ARG A 143 1.11 -14.15 15.36
C ARG A 143 1.29 -13.91 13.87
N PRO A 144 2.01 -14.76 13.11
CA PRO A 144 2.14 -14.60 11.65
C PRO A 144 0.79 -14.66 10.92
N ASP A 145 -0.09 -15.54 11.35
CA ASP A 145 -1.44 -15.69 10.78
C ASP A 145 -2.29 -14.42 11.01
N LEU A 146 -2.20 -13.84 12.21
CA LEU A 146 -2.86 -12.59 12.54
C LEU A 146 -2.30 -11.41 11.76
N VAL A 147 -0.97 -11.31 11.59
CA VAL A 147 -0.33 -10.32 10.72
C VAL A 147 -0.84 -10.42 9.29
N TYR A 148 -0.91 -11.62 8.74
CA TYR A 148 -1.44 -11.86 7.40
C TYR A 148 -2.91 -11.44 7.29
N THR A 149 -3.72 -11.74 8.29
CA THR A 149 -5.14 -11.37 8.36
C THR A 149 -5.33 -9.86 8.40
N ILE A 150 -4.58 -9.14 9.26
CA ILE A 150 -4.63 -7.68 9.36
C ILE A 150 -4.29 -7.03 8.01
N LYS A 151 -3.22 -7.51 7.37
CA LYS A 151 -2.80 -7.05 6.05
C LYS A 151 -3.85 -7.35 4.97
N SER A 152 -4.45 -8.53 5.00
CA SER A 152 -5.50 -8.93 4.07
C SER A 152 -6.74 -8.05 4.19
N PHE A 153 -7.15 -7.70 5.41
CA PHE A 153 -8.25 -6.75 5.62
C PHE A 153 -7.91 -5.37 5.07
N SER A 154 -6.70 -4.85 5.31
CA SER A 154 -6.28 -3.57 4.73
C SER A 154 -6.39 -3.57 3.21
N LYS A 155 -5.91 -4.64 2.56
CA LYS A 155 -5.94 -4.78 1.10
C LYS A 155 -7.36 -4.90 0.56
N LEU A 156 -8.15 -5.82 1.09
CA LEU A 156 -9.48 -6.11 0.57
C LEU A 156 -10.45 -4.94 0.80
N TYR A 157 -10.43 -4.34 1.98
CA TYR A 157 -11.33 -3.23 2.29
C TYR A 157 -10.91 -1.93 1.60
N ALA A 158 -9.64 -1.78 1.17
CA ALA A 158 -9.23 -0.69 0.31
C ALA A 158 -9.97 -0.68 -1.04
N GLU A 159 -10.34 -1.86 -1.57
CA GLU A 159 -11.09 -1.97 -2.83
C GLU A 159 -12.47 -1.31 -2.75
N LEU A 160 -13.08 -1.25 -1.57
CA LEU A 160 -14.39 -0.61 -1.38
C LEU A 160 -14.39 0.88 -1.69
N PHE A 161 -13.25 1.57 -1.52
CA PHE A 161 -13.12 3.00 -1.86
C PHE A 161 -13.20 3.26 -3.37
N PHE A 162 -13.11 2.23 -4.21
CA PHE A 162 -13.04 2.36 -5.67
C PHE A 162 -14.24 1.77 -6.42
N ILE A 163 -15.02 0.90 -5.77
CA ILE A 163 -16.13 0.19 -6.42
C ILE A 163 -17.40 1.05 -6.48
N SER A 164 -17.57 1.97 -5.54
CA SER A 164 -18.78 2.79 -5.49
C SER A 164 -18.48 4.17 -4.90
N ASN A 165 -19.26 5.18 -5.34
CA ASN A 165 -19.35 6.48 -4.66
C ASN A 165 -20.09 6.37 -3.31
N TYR A 166 -19.91 5.25 -2.60
CA TYR A 166 -20.54 5.02 -1.32
C TYR A 166 -19.77 5.77 -0.24
N PRO A 167 -20.39 6.64 0.53
CA PRO A 167 -19.73 7.37 1.60
C PRO A 167 -19.45 6.40 2.74
N PHE A 168 -18.17 6.01 2.90
CA PHE A 168 -17.73 5.26 4.07
C PHE A 168 -17.39 6.21 5.21
N GLU A 169 -17.93 5.90 6.38
CA GLU A 169 -17.44 6.49 7.63
C GLU A 169 -16.20 5.73 8.07
N LEU A 170 -15.02 6.38 7.99
CA LEU A 170 -13.73 5.76 8.31
C LEU A 170 -13.72 5.17 9.73
N ASP A 171 -14.33 5.87 10.68
CA ASP A 171 -14.39 5.42 12.08
C ASP A 171 -15.16 4.10 12.22
N ILE A 172 -16.29 3.96 11.52
CA ILE A 172 -17.07 2.72 11.53
C ILE A 172 -16.27 1.58 10.90
N LEU A 173 -15.64 1.84 9.75
CA LEU A 173 -14.80 0.86 9.07
C LEU A 173 -13.66 0.40 9.97
N CYS A 174 -12.88 1.33 10.52
CA CYS A 174 -11.72 1.02 11.36
C CYS A 174 -12.13 0.25 12.62
N ASN A 175 -13.16 0.70 13.33
CA ASN A 175 -13.64 0.02 14.54
C ASN A 175 -14.17 -1.39 14.23
N SER A 176 -14.88 -1.56 13.11
CA SER A 176 -15.35 -2.88 12.67
C SER A 176 -14.20 -3.85 12.37
N LEU A 177 -13.09 -3.37 11.79
CA LEU A 177 -11.91 -4.20 11.54
C LEU A 177 -11.15 -4.53 12.83
N VAL A 178 -11.02 -3.56 13.73
CA VAL A 178 -10.43 -3.78 15.06
C VAL A 178 -11.20 -4.85 15.83
N GLU A 179 -12.54 -4.78 15.84
CA GLU A 179 -13.39 -5.78 16.49
C GLU A 179 -13.15 -7.18 15.91
N LYS A 180 -13.17 -7.33 14.58
CA LYS A 180 -12.95 -8.61 13.90
C LYS A 180 -11.58 -9.20 14.22
N VAL A 181 -10.52 -8.39 14.15
CA VAL A 181 -9.16 -8.84 14.49
C VAL A 181 -9.07 -9.23 15.97
N THR A 182 -9.70 -8.45 16.86
CA THR A 182 -9.71 -8.76 18.29
C THR A 182 -10.40 -10.10 18.59
N ILE A 183 -11.51 -10.39 17.91
CA ILE A 183 -12.18 -11.70 18.02
C ILE A 183 -11.25 -12.81 17.55
N LEU A 184 -10.60 -12.65 16.40
CA LEU A 184 -9.66 -13.65 15.87
C LEU A 184 -8.46 -13.84 16.79
N ALA A 185 -7.87 -12.76 17.30
CA ALA A 185 -6.74 -12.82 18.23
C ALA A 185 -7.06 -13.60 19.52
N ASN A 186 -8.31 -13.52 20.00
CA ASN A 186 -8.72 -14.16 21.25
C ASN A 186 -9.32 -15.57 21.08
N GLN A 187 -9.79 -15.93 19.89
CA GLN A 187 -10.59 -17.15 19.71
C GLN A 187 -10.05 -18.10 18.65
N ALA A 188 -9.23 -17.62 17.68
CA ALA A 188 -8.65 -18.49 16.66
C ALA A 188 -7.55 -19.39 17.29
N THR A 189 -7.57 -20.67 16.93
CA THR A 189 -6.64 -21.67 17.51
C THR A 189 -5.88 -22.48 16.46
N ILE A 190 -6.19 -22.29 15.17
CA ILE A 190 -5.58 -23.07 14.08
C ILE A 190 -4.84 -22.10 13.16
N PRO A 191 -3.49 -21.97 13.29
CA PRO A 191 -2.69 -21.16 12.38
C PRO A 191 -2.47 -21.86 11.04
N LEU A 192 -2.51 -21.11 9.95
CA LEU A 192 -2.10 -21.56 8.63
C LEU A 192 -0.77 -20.90 8.21
N ILE A 193 -0.63 -19.60 8.48
CA ILE A 193 0.48 -18.79 8.01
C ILE A 193 1.62 -18.83 9.02
N SER A 194 2.78 -19.35 8.61
CA SER A 194 4.00 -19.33 9.43
C SER A 194 4.83 -18.06 9.18
N ALA A 195 5.77 -17.77 10.09
CA ALA A 195 6.75 -16.70 9.92
C ALA A 195 7.58 -16.89 8.64
N GLU A 196 7.93 -18.14 8.32
CA GLU A 196 8.65 -18.51 7.10
C GLU A 196 7.82 -18.19 5.84
N TYR A 197 6.51 -18.47 5.86
CA TYR A 197 5.62 -18.16 4.76
C TYR A 197 5.51 -16.64 4.52
N LEU A 198 5.40 -15.83 5.57
CA LEU A 198 5.39 -14.36 5.43
C LEU A 198 6.68 -13.84 4.80
N THR A 199 7.82 -14.38 5.20
CA THR A 199 9.12 -14.05 4.61
C THR A 199 9.18 -14.47 3.15
N TYR A 200 8.67 -15.66 2.83
CA TYR A 200 8.63 -16.18 1.46
C TYR A 200 7.76 -15.32 0.54
N THR A 201 6.57 -14.92 0.96
CA THR A 201 5.66 -14.10 0.15
C THR A 201 6.17 -12.69 -0.08
N SER A 202 6.96 -12.17 0.85
CA SER A 202 7.59 -10.83 0.72
C SER A 202 8.87 -10.85 -0.13
N SER A 203 9.50 -12.02 -0.32
CA SER A 203 10.80 -12.14 -0.99
C SER A 203 10.74 -12.77 -2.39
N LYS A 204 9.65 -13.46 -2.74
CA LYS A 204 9.48 -14.09 -4.04
C LYS A 204 8.31 -13.50 -4.81
N SER A 205 8.59 -13.13 -6.06
CA SER A 205 7.56 -12.76 -7.01
C SER A 205 6.60 -13.93 -7.23
N ILE A 206 5.31 -13.69 -7.09
CA ILE A 206 4.24 -14.56 -7.59
C ILE A 206 4.15 -14.43 -9.14
N ILE A 207 5.22 -14.05 -9.82
CA ILE A 207 5.25 -14.04 -11.28
C ILE A 207 5.85 -15.41 -11.70
N PRO A 208 5.05 -16.30 -12.28
CA PRO A 208 5.59 -17.49 -12.92
C PRO A 208 6.59 -17.03 -13.98
N THR A 209 7.83 -17.47 -13.89
CA THR A 209 8.79 -17.32 -14.98
C THR A 209 8.17 -17.97 -16.23
N LYS A 210 8.16 -17.22 -17.36
CA LYS A 210 7.72 -17.77 -18.66
C LYS A 210 8.44 -19.09 -18.90
N GLY A 211 7.79 -20.20 -18.64
CA GLY A 211 8.31 -21.55 -18.83
C GLY A 211 7.76 -22.63 -17.88
N GLU A 212 6.95 -22.27 -16.88
CA GLU A 212 6.36 -23.21 -15.92
C GLU A 212 4.83 -23.31 -16.00
N LEU A 213 4.26 -23.09 -17.21
CA LEU A 213 2.88 -23.42 -17.55
C LEU A 213 2.86 -24.50 -18.60
#